data_f7751cc53852723f050320b8f5c1c999
#
_entry.id   f7751cc53852723f050320b8f5c1c999
#
_cell.length_a   1.000
_cell.length_b   1.000
_cell.length_c   1.000
_cell.angle_alpha   90.00
_cell.angle_beta   90.00
_cell.angle_gamma   90.00
#
_symmetry.space_group_name_H-M   'P 1'
#
loop_
_entity.id
_entity.type
_entity.pdbx_description
1 polymer ?
#
loop_
_entity_poly.entity_id
_entity_poly.type
_entity_poly.pdbx_seq_one_letter_code
_entity_poly.pdbx_strand_id
1 'polypeptide(L)'
;MALGDFSGTIPRDYSAQIIEEATQASAALTLGQRLPMGTRISELPIPKTFPKAEWVTAPQLGGSGRKPYTDIGLQPQVITAEEVAAVIAIPEVYLDDNEINLWNFCRPRLAEAIGVAVDDAMLFGLAGGTPPSFPAGGVAGAAQIVNPANADDVVDAINQAMALVEADGLVVTGHAADLIVKSRLRGVRDQTGALLLGSEQAGQMQRPTIYGAQVAYNPFTQTGANVPDFITGAWQYLIIGVRQDIRFKMDPSGVILGATTAASVSGFQDNVVPMKVWARFGCAIVSPPTVRRPAGSRPFARVKLGDVTSTGALLGNHPHGPVTAEAGESRKAAK
;
A
#
# COMPACT_ATOMS: atom_id res chain seq x y z
N MET A 1 -5.06 -0.64 48.54
CA MET A 1 -6.07 0.05 47.69
C MET A 1 -5.87 -0.43 46.30
N ALA A 2 -6.83 -1.16 45.75
CA ALA A 2 -6.76 -1.58 44.34
C ALA A 2 -6.97 -0.31 43.47
N LEU A 3 -6.01 0.01 42.65
CA LEU A 3 -6.14 1.00 41.61
C LEU A 3 -7.30 0.54 40.72
N GLY A 4 -8.39 1.31 40.71
CA GLY A 4 -9.52 1.03 39.87
C GLY A 4 -9.09 0.91 38.44
N ASP A 5 -9.55 -0.14 37.80
CA ASP A 5 -9.38 -0.40 36.36
C ASP A 5 -10.12 0.69 35.59
N PHE A 6 -9.43 1.80 35.33
CA PHE A 6 -9.86 2.78 34.35
C PHE A 6 -9.56 2.29 32.93
N SER A 7 -9.99 1.08 32.64
CA SER A 7 -10.23 0.69 31.25
C SER A 7 -11.44 1.48 30.77
N GLY A 8 -11.30 2.81 30.75
CA GLY A 8 -12.28 3.69 30.18
C GLY A 8 -12.56 3.20 28.79
N THR A 9 -13.75 2.66 28.60
CA THR A 9 -14.27 2.24 27.31
C THR A 9 -14.17 3.45 26.41
N ILE A 10 -13.12 3.48 25.54
CA ILE A 10 -13.06 4.51 24.51
C ILE A 10 -14.33 4.32 23.71
N PRO A 11 -15.18 5.35 23.59
CA PRO A 11 -16.41 5.24 22.84
C PRO A 11 -16.12 4.65 21.46
N ARG A 12 -16.94 3.71 21.00
CA ARG A 12 -16.75 3.03 19.72
C ARG A 12 -16.59 4.01 18.55
N ASP A 13 -17.21 5.17 18.67
CA ASP A 13 -17.14 6.24 17.68
C ASP A 13 -15.72 6.80 17.49
N TYR A 14 -14.93 6.90 18.57
CA TYR A 14 -13.55 7.37 18.47
C TYR A 14 -12.64 6.33 17.78
N SER A 15 -12.81 5.05 18.08
CA SER A 15 -12.03 4.01 17.45
C SER A 15 -12.35 3.90 15.94
N ALA A 16 -13.62 4.00 15.57
CA ALA A 16 -14.06 3.97 14.18
C ALA A 16 -13.46 5.12 13.34
N GLN A 17 -13.47 6.35 13.88
CA GLN A 17 -12.89 7.52 13.20
C GLN A 17 -11.40 7.38 12.97
N ILE A 18 -10.65 6.83 13.92
CA ILE A 18 -9.20 6.65 13.77
C ILE A 18 -8.87 5.57 12.75
N ILE A 19 -9.65 4.48 12.72
CA ILE A 19 -9.50 3.46 11.68
C ILE A 19 -9.77 4.06 10.31
N GLU A 20 -10.77 4.92 10.19
CA GLU A 20 -11.08 5.62 8.95
C GLU A 20 -9.93 6.53 8.50
N GLU A 21 -9.38 7.34 9.42
CA GLU A 21 -8.22 8.19 9.16
C GLU A 21 -6.97 7.37 8.78
N ALA A 22 -6.67 6.29 9.51
CA ALA A 22 -5.57 5.38 9.18
C ALA A 22 -5.78 4.68 7.83
N THR A 23 -7.02 4.34 7.50
CA THR A 23 -7.37 3.74 6.20
C THR A 23 -7.15 4.72 5.05
N GLN A 24 -7.48 6.00 5.25
CA GLN A 24 -7.24 7.03 4.24
C GLN A 24 -5.75 7.29 4.03
N ALA A 25 -4.93 7.12 5.07
CA ALA A 25 -3.49 7.29 5.00
C ALA A 25 -2.73 6.08 4.46
N SER A 26 -3.38 4.91 4.35
CA SER A 26 -2.75 3.66 3.89
C SER A 26 -3.37 3.15 2.59
N ALA A 27 -2.55 2.97 1.56
CA ALA A 27 -2.95 2.36 0.30
C ALA A 27 -3.28 0.86 0.48
N ALA A 28 -2.50 0.14 1.28
CA ALA A 28 -2.74 -1.26 1.58
C ALA A 28 -4.10 -1.48 2.25
N LEU A 29 -4.43 -0.70 3.29
CA LEU A 29 -5.72 -0.79 3.99
C LEU A 29 -6.90 -0.35 3.12
N THR A 30 -6.68 0.52 2.14
CA THR A 30 -7.72 1.00 1.24
C THR A 30 -8.07 -0.02 0.16
N LEU A 31 -7.05 -0.68 -0.40
CA LEU A 31 -7.20 -1.58 -1.55
C LEU A 31 -7.33 -3.06 -1.14
N GLY A 32 -6.63 -3.48 -0.07
CA GLY A 32 -6.58 -4.86 0.36
C GLY A 32 -7.87 -5.38 0.97
N GLN A 33 -8.03 -6.69 0.95
CA GLN A 33 -9.17 -7.36 1.56
C GLN A 33 -8.94 -7.56 3.06
N ARG A 34 -9.82 -7.00 3.89
CA ARG A 34 -9.75 -7.13 5.35
C ARG A 34 -10.45 -8.40 5.82
N LEU A 35 -9.76 -9.14 6.70
CA LEU A 35 -10.28 -10.35 7.34
C LEU A 35 -10.23 -10.18 8.87
N PRO A 36 -11.37 -10.20 9.58
CA PRO A 36 -11.36 -10.19 11.04
C PRO A 36 -10.77 -11.48 11.59
N MET A 37 -9.82 -11.37 12.53
CA MET A 37 -9.14 -12.50 13.15
C MET A 37 -9.59 -12.68 14.59
N GLY A 38 -10.05 -13.89 14.95
CA GLY A 38 -10.39 -14.26 16.34
C GLY A 38 -9.17 -14.58 17.20
N THR A 39 -8.06 -15.04 16.59
CA THR A 39 -6.82 -15.45 17.24
C THR A 39 -5.62 -14.75 16.63
N ARG A 40 -4.44 -14.83 17.26
CA ARG A 40 -3.20 -14.24 16.70
C ARG A 40 -2.81 -14.88 15.36
N ILE A 41 -3.06 -16.16 15.22
CA ILE A 41 -2.75 -16.92 14.01
C ILE A 41 -4.07 -17.40 13.41
N SER A 42 -4.27 -17.19 12.13
CA SER A 42 -5.41 -17.67 11.35
C SER A 42 -4.90 -18.40 10.11
N GLU A 43 -5.55 -19.50 9.76
CA GLU A 43 -5.22 -20.26 8.57
C GLU A 43 -6.35 -20.11 7.55
N LEU A 44 -5.98 -19.75 6.33
CA LEU A 44 -6.90 -19.61 5.21
C LEU A 44 -6.67 -20.77 4.23
N PRO A 45 -7.65 -21.65 3.99
CA PRO A 45 -7.51 -22.72 3.01
C PRO A 45 -7.55 -22.16 1.59
N ILE A 46 -6.48 -22.36 0.82
CA ILE A 46 -6.38 -21.92 -0.57
C ILE A 46 -6.33 -23.16 -1.47
N PRO A 47 -7.06 -23.23 -2.58
CA PRO A 47 -6.94 -24.30 -3.55
C PRO A 47 -5.54 -24.33 -4.15
N LYS A 48 -4.92 -25.51 -4.19
CA LYS A 48 -3.57 -25.71 -4.71
C LYS A 48 -3.52 -25.82 -6.23
N THR A 49 -4.58 -26.35 -6.82
CA THR A 49 -4.65 -26.61 -8.26
C THR A 49 -5.98 -26.13 -8.84
N PHE A 50 -5.93 -25.71 -10.10
CA PHE A 50 -7.14 -25.36 -10.84
C PHE A 50 -7.78 -26.65 -11.41
N PRO A 51 -9.09 -26.91 -11.20
CA PRO A 51 -9.76 -28.08 -11.74
C PRO A 51 -9.80 -28.04 -13.26
N LYS A 52 -9.53 -29.19 -13.88
CA LYS A 52 -9.53 -29.34 -15.33
C LYS A 52 -10.80 -30.07 -15.79
N ALA A 53 -11.54 -29.49 -16.73
CA ALA A 53 -12.65 -30.12 -17.40
C ALA A 53 -12.29 -30.48 -18.84
N GLU A 54 -12.67 -31.69 -19.29
CA GLU A 54 -12.44 -32.16 -20.65
C GLU A 54 -13.73 -32.73 -21.23
N TRP A 55 -13.89 -32.66 -22.55
CA TRP A 55 -14.98 -33.29 -23.24
C TRP A 55 -14.81 -34.80 -23.21
N VAL A 56 -15.88 -35.53 -22.82
CA VAL A 56 -15.86 -36.98 -22.75
C VAL A 56 -16.66 -37.53 -23.97
N THR A 57 -15.94 -38.19 -24.87
CA THR A 57 -16.53 -38.88 -25.99
C THR A 57 -16.92 -40.30 -25.57
N ALA A 58 -18.16 -40.69 -25.91
CA ALA A 58 -18.64 -42.04 -25.61
C ALA A 58 -17.79 -43.12 -26.30
N PRO A 59 -17.64 -44.30 -25.71
CA PRO A 59 -16.84 -45.40 -26.28
C PRO A 59 -17.34 -45.81 -27.70
N GLN A 60 -18.64 -45.70 -27.97
CA GLN A 60 -19.22 -45.99 -29.27
C GLN A 60 -18.76 -45.03 -30.39
N LEU A 61 -18.21 -43.86 -30.01
CA LEU A 61 -17.69 -42.85 -30.93
C LEU A 61 -16.13 -42.80 -30.90
N GLY A 62 -15.51 -43.83 -30.38
CA GLY A 62 -14.03 -43.93 -30.33
C GLY A 62 -13.38 -43.24 -29.12
N GLY A 63 -14.16 -42.73 -28.18
CA GLY A 63 -13.65 -42.13 -26.95
C GLY A 63 -13.43 -43.13 -25.83
N SER A 64 -12.75 -42.73 -24.76
CA SER A 64 -12.53 -43.58 -23.58
C SER A 64 -13.77 -43.67 -22.66
N GLY A 65 -14.72 -42.77 -22.77
CA GLY A 65 -15.87 -42.64 -21.87
C GLY A 65 -15.53 -42.28 -20.43
N ARG A 66 -14.23 -42.11 -20.10
CA ARG A 66 -13.76 -41.79 -18.75
C ARG A 66 -13.80 -40.29 -18.50
N LYS A 67 -14.33 -39.91 -17.34
CA LYS A 67 -14.34 -38.51 -16.88
C LYS A 67 -12.97 -38.16 -16.32
N PRO A 68 -12.44 -36.95 -16.65
CA PRO A 68 -11.19 -36.50 -16.06
C PRO A 68 -11.34 -36.32 -14.54
N TYR A 69 -10.31 -36.67 -13.81
CA TYR A 69 -10.22 -36.48 -12.38
C TYR A 69 -9.12 -35.47 -12.08
N THR A 70 -9.44 -34.44 -11.30
CA THR A 70 -8.46 -33.48 -10.78
C THR A 70 -8.55 -33.48 -9.27
N ASP A 71 -7.43 -33.77 -8.60
CA ASP A 71 -7.34 -33.63 -7.15
C ASP A 71 -7.17 -32.15 -6.77
N ILE A 72 -8.16 -31.61 -6.04
CA ILE A 72 -8.14 -30.25 -5.53
C ILE A 72 -7.58 -30.31 -4.10
N GLY A 73 -6.24 -30.29 -3.97
CA GLY A 73 -5.60 -30.12 -2.68
C GLY A 73 -5.86 -28.73 -2.12
N LEU A 74 -6.04 -28.62 -0.80
CA LEU A 74 -6.07 -27.34 -0.10
C LEU A 74 -4.70 -27.10 0.56
N GLN A 75 -4.17 -25.87 0.41
CA GLN A 75 -2.96 -25.44 1.09
C GLN A 75 -3.35 -24.36 2.10
N PRO A 76 -3.02 -24.51 3.39
CA PRO A 76 -3.26 -23.48 4.38
C PRO A 76 -2.29 -22.30 4.17
N GLN A 77 -2.84 -21.09 4.04
CA GLN A 77 -2.07 -19.84 4.11
C GLN A 77 -2.18 -19.32 5.53
N VAL A 78 -1.05 -19.24 6.22
CA VAL A 78 -1.00 -18.75 7.60
C VAL A 78 -0.92 -17.23 7.60
N ILE A 79 -1.76 -16.59 8.42
CA ILE A 79 -1.75 -15.15 8.68
C ILE A 79 -1.47 -14.98 10.17
N THR A 80 -0.39 -14.27 10.49
CA THR A 80 -0.03 -13.96 11.88
C THR A 80 -0.19 -12.47 12.13
N ALA A 81 -0.96 -12.12 13.16
CA ALA A 81 -1.16 -10.73 13.56
C ALA A 81 -0.01 -10.25 14.44
N GLU A 82 0.63 -9.17 14.01
CA GLU A 82 1.72 -8.48 14.72
C GLU A 82 1.26 -7.10 15.19
N GLU A 83 1.95 -6.56 16.19
CA GLU A 83 1.60 -5.28 16.80
C GLU A 83 2.33 -4.12 16.11
N VAL A 84 1.58 -3.10 15.72
CA VAL A 84 2.08 -1.79 15.34
C VAL A 84 1.69 -0.80 16.43
N ALA A 85 2.63 0.02 16.89
CA ALA A 85 2.38 0.98 17.95
C ALA A 85 3.13 2.29 17.72
N ALA A 86 2.53 3.38 18.19
CA ALA A 86 3.16 4.69 18.27
C ALA A 86 2.97 5.25 19.69
N VAL A 87 3.99 5.92 20.20
CA VAL A 87 3.96 6.57 21.52
C VAL A 87 4.37 8.02 21.33
N ILE A 88 3.61 8.93 21.90
CA ILE A 88 3.96 10.36 21.98
C ILE A 88 3.98 10.77 23.45
N ALA A 89 4.86 11.72 23.77
CA ALA A 89 5.00 12.33 25.10
C ALA A 89 4.50 13.77 25.03
N ILE A 90 3.51 14.13 25.85
CA ILE A 90 2.94 15.47 25.88
C ILE A 90 3.19 16.06 27.26
N PRO A 91 3.88 17.21 27.38
CA PRO A 91 4.03 17.88 28.68
C PRO A 91 2.67 18.25 29.28
N GLU A 92 2.52 17.99 30.59
CA GLU A 92 1.26 18.18 31.32
C GLU A 92 0.81 19.65 31.30
N VAL A 93 1.76 20.58 31.35
CA VAL A 93 1.48 22.03 31.25
C VAL A 93 0.68 22.37 29.98
N TYR A 94 0.96 21.72 28.86
CA TYR A 94 0.19 21.97 27.63
C TYR A 94 -1.20 21.37 27.65
N LEU A 95 -1.45 20.38 28.50
CA LEU A 95 -2.80 19.80 28.67
C LEU A 95 -3.65 20.69 29.58
N ASP A 96 -3.03 21.35 30.57
CA ASP A 96 -3.73 22.18 31.55
C ASP A 96 -3.97 23.60 31.05
N ASP A 97 -2.98 24.20 30.36
CA ASP A 97 -3.04 25.60 29.95
C ASP A 97 -3.64 25.83 28.55
N ASN A 98 -3.93 24.78 27.80
CA ASN A 98 -4.33 24.92 26.41
C ASN A 98 -5.85 24.77 26.27
N GLU A 99 -6.51 25.81 25.75
CA GLU A 99 -7.94 25.75 25.36
C GLU A 99 -8.19 24.81 24.18
N ILE A 100 -7.10 24.42 23.45
CA ILE A 100 -7.19 23.53 22.30
C ILE A 100 -7.17 22.10 22.82
N ASN A 101 -8.16 21.31 22.43
CA ASN A 101 -8.15 19.87 22.70
C ASN A 101 -6.98 19.22 21.93
N LEU A 102 -5.83 19.11 22.60
CA LEU A 102 -4.59 18.59 22.02
C LEU A 102 -4.74 17.16 21.52
N TRP A 103 -5.68 16.42 22.10
CA TRP A 103 -6.05 15.09 21.64
C TRP A 103 -6.59 15.11 20.20
N ASN A 104 -7.50 16.00 19.88
CA ASN A 104 -8.04 16.13 18.53
C ASN A 104 -6.98 16.57 17.51
N PHE A 105 -5.94 17.27 17.96
CA PHE A 105 -4.81 17.65 17.11
C PHE A 105 -3.86 16.47 16.85
N CYS A 106 -3.54 15.67 17.87
CA CYS A 106 -2.58 14.55 17.76
C CYS A 106 -3.16 13.31 17.08
N ARG A 107 -4.46 13.10 17.18
CA ARG A 107 -5.16 11.92 16.69
C ARG A 107 -4.95 11.67 15.18
N PRO A 108 -5.18 12.61 14.25
CA PRO A 108 -4.97 12.37 12.82
C PRO A 108 -3.49 12.07 12.51
N ARG A 109 -2.56 12.69 13.24
CA ARG A 109 -1.12 12.43 13.06
C ARG A 109 -0.72 11.03 13.48
N LEU A 110 -1.31 10.52 14.55
CA LEU A 110 -1.09 9.14 15.00
C LEU A 110 -1.70 8.12 14.03
N ALA A 111 -2.89 8.43 13.49
CA ALA A 111 -3.53 7.60 12.48
C ALA A 111 -2.69 7.54 11.19
N GLU A 112 -2.18 8.68 10.73
CA GLU A 112 -1.27 8.77 9.60
C GLU A 112 0.01 7.95 9.82
N ALA A 113 0.64 8.08 10.99
CA ALA A 113 1.84 7.31 11.32
C ALA A 113 1.62 5.79 11.31
N ILE A 114 0.47 5.33 11.80
CA ILE A 114 0.10 3.90 11.72
C ILE A 114 -0.15 3.50 10.26
N GLY A 115 -0.84 4.32 9.48
CA GLY A 115 -1.11 4.06 8.06
C GLY A 115 0.19 3.93 7.26
N VAL A 116 1.14 4.83 7.47
CA VAL A 116 2.48 4.80 6.85
C VAL A 116 3.24 3.53 7.25
N ALA A 117 3.28 3.18 8.55
CA ALA A 117 3.98 1.99 9.02
C ALA A 117 3.37 0.69 8.44
N VAL A 118 2.05 0.66 8.26
CA VAL A 118 1.34 -0.46 7.63
C VAL A 118 1.72 -0.56 6.14
N ASP A 119 1.76 0.55 5.42
CA ASP A 119 2.16 0.58 4.01
C ASP A 119 3.61 0.14 3.84
N ASP A 120 4.53 0.65 4.66
CA ASP A 120 5.94 0.26 4.63
C ASP A 120 6.13 -1.25 4.83
N ALA A 121 5.41 -1.83 5.78
CA ALA A 121 5.50 -3.26 6.07
C ALA A 121 4.81 -4.12 5.00
N MET A 122 3.60 -3.77 4.58
CA MET A 122 2.78 -4.60 3.69
C MET A 122 3.13 -4.42 2.22
N LEU A 123 3.42 -3.20 1.77
CA LEU A 123 3.76 -2.94 0.37
C LEU A 123 5.22 -3.22 0.06
N PHE A 124 6.15 -2.85 0.94
CA PHE A 124 7.57 -2.88 0.65
C PHE A 124 8.36 -3.91 1.47
N GLY A 125 7.83 -4.36 2.60
CA GLY A 125 8.46 -5.41 3.41
C GLY A 125 9.88 -5.08 3.82
N LEU A 126 10.10 -3.91 4.41
CA LEU A 126 11.43 -3.37 4.66
C LEU A 126 12.18 -4.03 5.82
N ALA A 127 13.46 -4.22 5.61
CA ALA A 127 14.37 -4.70 6.63
C ALA A 127 14.45 -3.68 7.79
N GLY A 128 14.16 -4.14 9.01
CA GLY A 128 14.26 -3.35 10.25
C GLY A 128 12.93 -2.88 10.85
N GLY A 129 11.84 -2.88 10.09
CA GLY A 129 10.50 -2.50 10.59
C GLY A 129 9.40 -3.50 10.24
N THR A 130 9.69 -4.45 9.33
CA THR A 130 8.70 -5.44 8.90
C THR A 130 8.70 -6.64 9.84
N PRO A 131 7.54 -7.06 10.36
CA PRO A 131 7.43 -8.28 11.12
C PRO A 131 7.89 -9.51 10.30
N PRO A 132 8.63 -10.46 10.90
CA PRO A 132 9.15 -11.63 10.19
C PRO A 132 8.04 -12.56 9.66
N SER A 133 6.83 -12.42 10.16
CA SER A 133 5.64 -13.17 9.73
C SER A 133 5.00 -12.62 8.45
N PHE A 134 5.39 -11.43 8.00
CA PHE A 134 4.89 -10.83 6.78
C PHE A 134 5.67 -11.33 5.54
N PRO A 135 5.06 -11.30 4.34
CA PRO A 135 5.75 -11.70 3.12
C PRO A 135 7.03 -10.90 2.90
N ALA A 136 8.13 -11.58 2.60
CA ALA A 136 9.42 -10.93 2.34
C ALA A 136 9.32 -9.96 1.16
N GLY A 137 9.72 -8.70 1.38
CA GLY A 137 9.58 -7.63 0.40
C GLY A 137 8.15 -7.15 0.15
N GLY A 138 7.16 -7.61 0.96
CA GLY A 138 5.77 -7.21 0.84
C GLY A 138 5.16 -7.50 -0.53
N VAL A 139 4.17 -6.71 -0.91
CA VAL A 139 3.55 -6.77 -2.24
C VAL A 139 4.57 -6.51 -3.34
N ALA A 140 5.47 -5.54 -3.13
CA ALA A 140 6.52 -5.21 -4.11
C ALA A 140 7.49 -6.37 -4.34
N GLY A 141 7.81 -7.17 -3.30
CA GLY A 141 8.66 -8.36 -3.42
C GLY A 141 8.00 -9.50 -4.19
N ALA A 142 6.68 -9.67 -4.02
CA ALA A 142 5.89 -10.69 -4.73
C ALA A 142 5.48 -10.25 -6.15
N ALA A 143 5.58 -8.95 -6.47
CA ALA A 143 5.14 -8.38 -7.74
C ALA A 143 6.09 -8.72 -8.92
N GLN A 144 5.49 -8.83 -10.10
CA GLN A 144 6.23 -8.92 -11.36
C GLN A 144 6.84 -7.55 -11.69
N ILE A 145 8.07 -7.54 -12.21
CA ILE A 145 8.80 -6.30 -12.48
C ILE A 145 8.60 -5.92 -13.94
N VAL A 146 8.13 -4.71 -14.20
CA VAL A 146 8.17 -4.10 -15.53
C VAL A 146 9.52 -3.42 -15.71
N ASN A 147 10.22 -3.76 -16.80
CA ASN A 147 11.45 -3.06 -17.15
C ASN A 147 11.11 -1.71 -17.80
N PRO A 148 11.41 -0.57 -17.16
CA PRO A 148 11.09 0.75 -17.70
C PRO A 148 11.85 1.06 -19.00
N ALA A 149 12.94 0.37 -19.31
CA ALA A 149 13.64 0.52 -20.59
C ALA A 149 12.82 0.09 -21.82
N ASN A 150 11.73 -0.65 -21.60
CA ASN A 150 10.81 -1.10 -22.66
C ASN A 150 9.52 -0.27 -22.71
N ALA A 151 9.41 0.77 -21.88
CA ALA A 151 8.24 1.63 -21.81
C ALA A 151 8.62 3.06 -22.26
N ASP A 152 8.03 3.52 -23.33
CA ASP A 152 8.31 4.84 -23.90
C ASP A 152 7.69 5.97 -23.05
N ASP A 153 6.64 5.67 -22.29
CA ASP A 153 5.94 6.62 -21.44
C ASP A 153 5.38 5.96 -20.16
N VAL A 154 5.00 6.79 -19.19
CA VAL A 154 4.37 6.37 -17.93
C VAL A 154 3.10 5.55 -18.17
N VAL A 155 2.30 5.94 -19.16
CA VAL A 155 1.05 5.26 -19.53
C VAL A 155 1.32 3.87 -20.07
N ASP A 156 2.36 3.75 -20.93
CA ASP A 156 2.77 2.46 -21.47
C ASP A 156 3.35 1.54 -20.38
N ALA A 157 4.14 2.07 -19.45
CA ALA A 157 4.63 1.31 -18.31
C ALA A 157 3.50 0.76 -17.42
N ILE A 158 2.47 1.56 -17.18
CA ILE A 158 1.28 1.14 -16.44
C ILE A 158 0.52 0.04 -17.21
N ASN A 159 0.34 0.22 -18.52
CA ASN A 159 -0.33 -0.77 -19.37
C ASN A 159 0.43 -2.10 -19.39
N GLN A 160 1.76 -2.07 -19.50
CA GLN A 160 2.60 -3.28 -19.45
C GLN A 160 2.48 -3.97 -18.08
N ALA A 161 2.41 -3.22 -16.99
CA ALA A 161 2.22 -3.80 -15.66
C ALA A 161 0.86 -4.49 -15.52
N MET A 162 -0.21 -3.87 -16.04
CA MET A 162 -1.54 -4.48 -16.07
C MET A 162 -1.54 -5.75 -16.93
N ALA A 163 -0.93 -5.70 -18.11
CA ALA A 163 -0.81 -6.84 -19.01
C ALA A 163 -0.11 -8.05 -18.38
N LEU A 164 0.89 -7.84 -17.51
CA LEU A 164 1.56 -8.92 -16.77
C LEU A 164 0.59 -9.65 -15.81
N VAL A 165 -0.27 -8.92 -15.12
CA VAL A 165 -1.27 -9.50 -14.19
C VAL A 165 -2.36 -10.23 -14.99
N GLU A 166 -2.82 -9.64 -16.10
CA GLU A 166 -3.84 -10.20 -16.99
C GLU A 166 -3.33 -11.45 -17.74
N ALA A 167 -2.01 -11.48 -18.06
CA ALA A 167 -1.39 -12.66 -18.66
C ALA A 167 -1.43 -13.88 -17.72
N ASP A 168 -1.39 -13.66 -16.41
CA ASP A 168 -1.58 -14.71 -15.41
C ASP A 168 -3.06 -15.11 -15.20
N GLY A 169 -4.01 -14.46 -15.90
CA GLY A 169 -5.44 -14.75 -15.86
C GLY A 169 -6.18 -14.09 -14.71
N LEU A 170 -5.63 -13.00 -14.16
CA LEU A 170 -6.27 -12.21 -13.11
C LEU A 170 -6.75 -10.86 -13.65
N VAL A 171 -7.78 -10.31 -13.03
CA VAL A 171 -8.29 -8.98 -13.36
C VAL A 171 -7.68 -7.97 -12.39
N VAL A 172 -7.17 -6.86 -12.91
CA VAL A 172 -6.67 -5.75 -12.09
C VAL A 172 -7.83 -5.04 -11.42
N THR A 173 -7.77 -4.93 -10.10
CA THR A 173 -8.83 -4.29 -9.29
C THR A 173 -8.44 -2.93 -8.74
N GLY A 174 -7.13 -2.62 -8.71
CA GLY A 174 -6.67 -1.35 -8.18
C GLY A 174 -5.18 -1.10 -8.41
N HIS A 175 -4.79 0.10 -8.03
CA HIS A 175 -3.42 0.59 -8.13
C HIS A 175 -3.02 1.33 -6.86
N ALA A 176 -1.83 1.07 -6.35
CA ALA A 176 -1.16 1.90 -5.35
C ALA A 176 -0.06 2.69 -6.03
N ALA A 177 -0.05 4.00 -5.87
CA ALA A 177 0.86 4.88 -6.59
C ALA A 177 1.41 5.99 -5.68
N ASP A 178 2.68 6.33 -5.88
CA ASP A 178 3.27 7.51 -5.29
C ASP A 178 2.66 8.79 -5.88
N LEU A 179 2.67 9.87 -5.11
CA LEU A 179 2.22 11.19 -5.56
C LEU A 179 2.99 11.71 -6.79
N ILE A 180 4.24 11.29 -6.97
CA ILE A 180 5.06 11.59 -8.16
C ILE A 180 4.39 11.06 -9.42
N VAL A 181 3.80 9.87 -9.37
CA VAL A 181 3.09 9.26 -10.51
C VAL A 181 1.91 10.13 -10.94
N LYS A 182 1.15 10.66 -9.97
CA LYS A 182 0.03 11.58 -10.25
C LYS A 182 0.50 12.85 -10.99
N SER A 183 1.66 13.37 -10.62
CA SER A 183 2.27 14.53 -11.27
C SER A 183 2.65 14.23 -12.72
N ARG A 184 3.25 13.06 -12.96
CA ARG A 184 3.65 12.62 -14.31
C ARG A 184 2.44 12.37 -15.20
N LEU A 185 1.42 11.68 -14.70
CA LEU A 185 0.19 11.40 -15.45
C LEU A 185 -0.54 12.67 -15.91
N ARG A 186 -0.52 13.74 -15.11
CA ARG A 186 -1.09 15.04 -15.54
C ARG A 186 -0.32 15.70 -16.67
N GLY A 187 0.93 15.34 -16.87
CA GLY A 187 1.78 15.88 -17.94
C GLY A 187 1.67 15.15 -19.27
N VAL A 188 1.03 13.99 -19.30
CA VAL A 188 0.95 13.16 -20.52
C VAL A 188 0.01 13.81 -21.54
N ARG A 189 0.54 14.02 -22.75
CA ARG A 189 -0.18 14.62 -23.86
C ARG A 189 -0.15 13.70 -25.07
N ASP A 190 -1.14 13.82 -25.93
CA ASP A 190 -1.13 13.15 -27.23
C ASP A 190 -0.24 13.90 -28.24
N GLN A 191 -0.10 13.35 -29.44
CA GLN A 191 0.66 13.99 -30.52
C GLN A 191 0.11 15.36 -30.96
N THR A 192 -1.13 15.66 -30.63
CA THR A 192 -1.79 16.96 -30.92
C THR A 192 -1.61 17.97 -29.79
N GLY A 193 -0.98 17.54 -28.66
CA GLY A 193 -0.76 18.38 -27.47
C GLY A 193 -1.94 18.41 -26.50
N ALA A 194 -3.00 17.64 -26.75
CA ALA A 194 -4.11 17.49 -25.83
C ALA A 194 -3.74 16.57 -24.65
N LEU A 195 -4.26 16.88 -23.46
CA LEU A 195 -4.05 16.04 -22.28
C LEU A 195 -4.77 14.70 -22.44
N LEU A 196 -4.04 13.58 -22.39
CA LEU A 196 -4.60 12.23 -22.47
C LEU A 196 -5.49 11.89 -21.27
N LEU A 197 -5.12 12.34 -20.08
CA LEU A 197 -5.84 12.15 -18.82
C LEU A 197 -6.43 13.48 -18.36
N GLY A 198 -7.07 14.22 -19.27
CA GLY A 198 -7.62 15.53 -19.00
C GLY A 198 -9.10 15.49 -18.64
N SER A 199 -9.49 16.43 -17.82
CA SER A 199 -10.84 16.99 -17.58
C SER A 199 -11.87 16.15 -16.82
N GLU A 200 -11.96 14.86 -16.92
CA GLU A 200 -12.98 14.11 -16.17
C GLU A 200 -12.75 14.06 -14.64
N GLN A 201 -11.54 14.36 -14.20
CA GLN A 201 -11.15 14.30 -12.79
C GLN A 201 -11.25 15.65 -12.05
N ALA A 202 -11.48 16.74 -12.75
CA ALA A 202 -11.48 18.08 -12.12
C ALA A 202 -12.78 18.42 -11.38
N GLY A 203 -13.85 17.66 -11.55
CA GLY A 203 -15.16 17.98 -11.02
C GLY A 203 -15.83 16.94 -10.12
N GLN A 204 -15.28 15.77 -9.95
CA GLN A 204 -15.91 14.73 -9.14
C GLN A 204 -15.02 14.33 -7.95
N MET A 205 -15.58 14.42 -6.74
CA MET A 205 -15.02 13.85 -5.49
C MET A 205 -14.98 12.30 -5.51
N GLN A 206 -15.06 11.67 -6.68
CA GLN A 206 -14.90 10.23 -6.83
C GLN A 206 -13.42 9.86 -6.73
N ARG A 207 -13.17 8.70 -6.15
CA ARG A 207 -11.83 8.12 -6.04
C ARG A 207 -11.20 8.07 -7.44
N PRO A 208 -9.96 8.54 -7.60
CA PRO A 208 -9.33 8.54 -8.91
C PRO A 208 -9.24 7.13 -9.46
N THR A 209 -9.54 6.97 -10.75
CA THR A 209 -9.46 5.69 -11.45
C THR A 209 -8.50 5.79 -12.62
N ILE A 210 -7.75 4.72 -12.89
CA ILE A 210 -6.95 4.54 -14.10
C ILE A 210 -7.43 3.27 -14.77
N TYR A 211 -7.83 3.34 -16.03
CA TYR A 211 -8.40 2.23 -16.80
C TYR A 211 -9.53 1.48 -16.06
N GLY A 212 -10.37 2.22 -15.34
CA GLY A 212 -11.51 1.67 -14.60
C GLY A 212 -11.17 1.06 -13.24
N ALA A 213 -9.90 0.94 -12.88
CA ALA A 213 -9.46 0.44 -11.58
C ALA A 213 -9.15 1.59 -10.61
N GLN A 214 -9.50 1.42 -9.33
CA GLN A 214 -9.29 2.43 -8.29
C GLN A 214 -7.80 2.68 -8.04
N VAL A 215 -7.41 3.94 -7.84
CA VAL A 215 -6.04 4.33 -7.50
C VAL A 215 -6.00 4.89 -6.08
N ALA A 216 -5.10 4.38 -5.26
CA ALA A 216 -4.73 4.97 -3.98
C ALA A 216 -3.40 5.72 -4.17
N TYR A 217 -3.46 7.05 -4.09
CA TYR A 217 -2.27 7.91 -4.14
C TYR A 217 -1.82 8.23 -2.73
N ASN A 218 -0.70 7.68 -2.33
CA ASN A 218 -0.08 7.95 -1.03
C ASN A 218 1.38 8.35 -1.22
N PRO A 219 1.93 9.24 -0.38
CA PRO A 219 3.36 9.48 -0.37
C PRO A 219 4.07 8.23 0.15
N PHE A 220 4.85 7.58 -0.70
CA PHE A 220 5.66 6.46 -0.26
C PHE A 220 6.87 6.99 0.50
N THR A 221 7.09 6.48 1.72
CA THR A 221 8.23 6.87 2.56
C THR A 221 9.53 6.30 2.04
N GLN A 222 9.43 5.21 1.28
CA GLN A 222 10.58 4.51 0.75
C GLN A 222 11.00 5.08 -0.59
N THR A 223 12.27 5.39 -0.68
CA THR A 223 12.91 5.89 -1.90
C THR A 223 14.12 5.03 -2.22
N GLY A 224 14.42 4.80 -3.47
CA GLY A 224 15.58 4.01 -3.91
C GLY A 224 15.37 3.35 -5.26
N ALA A 225 16.44 2.88 -5.86
CA ALA A 225 16.44 2.32 -7.21
C ALA A 225 15.54 1.08 -7.37
N ASN A 226 15.33 0.32 -6.28
CA ASN A 226 14.53 -0.90 -6.29
C ASN A 226 13.12 -0.73 -5.71
N VAL A 227 12.79 0.45 -5.21
CA VAL A 227 11.46 0.73 -4.66
C VAL A 227 10.54 1.18 -5.81
N PRO A 228 9.41 0.51 -6.02
CA PRO A 228 8.49 0.89 -7.09
C PRO A 228 7.75 2.18 -6.74
N ASP A 229 7.47 2.98 -7.77
CA ASP A 229 6.62 4.17 -7.66
C ASP A 229 5.15 3.82 -7.92
N PHE A 230 4.89 2.68 -8.56
CA PHE A 230 3.56 2.23 -8.93
C PHE A 230 3.44 0.71 -8.79
N ILE A 231 2.37 0.27 -8.15
CA ILE A 231 2.02 -1.15 -7.96
C ILE A 231 0.60 -1.35 -8.45
N THR A 232 0.40 -2.28 -9.36
CA THR A 232 -0.91 -2.67 -9.88
C THR A 232 -1.20 -4.12 -9.58
N GLY A 233 -2.47 -4.47 -9.46
CA GLY A 233 -2.82 -5.88 -9.28
C GLY A 233 -4.25 -6.17 -8.87
N ALA A 234 -4.45 -7.44 -8.57
CA ALA A 234 -5.70 -7.97 -8.04
C ALA A 234 -5.66 -7.92 -6.50
N TRP A 235 -6.00 -6.78 -5.93
CA TRP A 235 -5.86 -6.48 -4.49
C TRP A 235 -6.71 -7.36 -3.57
N GLN A 236 -7.71 -8.04 -4.10
CA GLN A 236 -8.47 -9.06 -3.36
C GLN A 236 -7.59 -10.21 -2.84
N TYR A 237 -6.40 -10.39 -3.40
CA TYR A 237 -5.44 -11.41 -2.97
C TYR A 237 -4.40 -10.89 -1.97
N LEU A 238 -4.42 -9.60 -1.64
CA LEU A 238 -3.77 -9.07 -0.44
C LEU A 238 -4.74 -9.17 0.73
N ILE A 239 -4.54 -10.16 1.60
CA ILE A 239 -5.39 -10.38 2.76
C ILE A 239 -4.76 -9.72 3.97
N ILE A 240 -5.51 -8.78 4.57
CA ILE A 240 -5.11 -8.05 5.76
C ILE A 240 -5.93 -8.57 6.94
N GLY A 241 -5.27 -9.35 7.80
CA GLY A 241 -5.87 -9.84 9.03
C GLY A 241 -5.97 -8.74 10.08
N VAL A 242 -7.18 -8.40 10.53
CA VAL A 242 -7.39 -7.42 11.60
C VAL A 242 -7.71 -8.19 12.89
N ARG A 243 -6.72 -8.30 13.79
CA ARG A 243 -6.91 -8.98 15.08
C ARG A 243 -7.40 -8.04 16.15
N GLN A 244 -6.93 -6.81 16.15
CA GLN A 244 -7.26 -5.82 17.14
C GLN A 244 -7.27 -4.44 16.50
N ASP A 245 -8.41 -3.77 16.68
CA ASP A 245 -8.57 -2.39 16.26
C ASP A 245 -7.66 -1.45 17.06
N ILE A 246 -7.53 -0.24 16.58
CA ILE A 246 -6.69 0.78 17.19
C ILE A 246 -7.17 1.07 18.60
N ARG A 247 -6.26 0.95 19.54
CA ARG A 247 -6.49 1.27 20.97
C ARG A 247 -5.57 2.38 21.43
N PHE A 248 -6.08 3.15 22.36
CA PHE A 248 -5.38 4.26 23.00
C PHE A 248 -5.24 4.00 24.49
N LYS A 249 -4.11 4.40 25.04
CA LYS A 249 -3.90 4.47 26.49
C LYS A 249 -3.09 5.72 26.81
N MET A 250 -3.56 6.48 27.78
CA MET A 250 -2.81 7.54 28.43
C MET A 250 -2.44 7.06 29.85
N ASP A 251 -1.23 7.35 30.29
CA ASP A 251 -0.77 6.97 31.61
C ASP A 251 0.21 8.03 32.13
N PRO A 252 -0.24 8.92 33.05
CA PRO A 252 0.61 9.99 33.60
C PRO A 252 1.84 9.47 34.35
N SER A 253 1.78 8.24 34.85
CA SER A 253 2.90 7.59 35.55
C SER A 253 3.76 6.69 34.65
N GLY A 254 3.47 6.64 33.35
CA GLY A 254 4.21 5.81 32.39
C GLY A 254 5.64 6.29 32.18
N VAL A 255 6.54 5.36 31.93
CA VAL A 255 7.92 5.63 31.52
C VAL A 255 8.11 5.24 30.07
N ILE A 256 8.62 6.16 29.26
CA ILE A 256 9.04 5.89 27.88
C ILE A 256 10.54 5.58 27.93
N LEU A 257 10.90 4.34 27.58
CA LEU A 257 12.31 3.95 27.51
C LEU A 257 12.88 4.39 26.15
N GLY A 258 13.85 5.27 26.19
CA GLY A 258 14.65 5.63 25.01
C GLY A 258 15.75 4.60 24.72
N ALA A 259 16.41 4.72 23.59
CA ALA A 259 17.56 3.88 23.22
C ALA A 259 18.74 4.00 24.21
N THR A 260 18.81 5.10 24.96
CA THR A 260 19.75 5.34 26.05
C THR A 260 19.00 5.80 27.30
N THR A 261 19.58 5.62 28.48
CA THR A 261 18.98 6.07 29.75
C THR A 261 18.71 7.59 29.73
N ALA A 262 19.56 8.36 29.06
CA ALA A 262 19.42 9.81 28.93
C ALA A 262 18.28 10.24 28.02
N ALA A 263 17.79 9.33 27.15
CA ALA A 263 16.64 9.56 26.26
C ALA A 263 15.33 8.99 26.83
N SER A 264 15.35 8.44 28.05
CA SER A 264 14.17 7.91 28.72
C SER A 264 13.40 9.06 29.38
N VAL A 265 12.09 9.09 29.19
CA VAL A 265 11.18 10.11 29.74
C VAL A 265 10.28 9.45 30.77
N SER A 266 10.27 10.00 31.99
CA SER A 266 9.41 9.55 33.08
C SER A 266 8.21 10.49 33.21
N GLY A 267 6.99 9.99 33.07
CA GLY A 267 5.78 10.79 33.22
C GLY A 267 5.76 11.56 34.55
N PHE A 268 6.16 10.90 35.64
CA PHE A 268 6.14 11.48 36.97
C PHE A 268 7.23 12.51 37.26
N GLN A 269 8.45 12.28 36.72
CA GLN A 269 9.60 13.19 36.99
C GLN A 269 9.63 14.40 36.05
N ASP A 270 9.23 14.17 34.81
CA ASP A 270 9.32 15.17 33.74
C ASP A 270 8.01 15.91 33.50
N ASN A 271 6.95 15.62 34.29
CA ASN A 271 5.60 16.16 34.11
C ASN A 271 5.09 15.98 32.67
N VAL A 272 5.17 14.75 32.19
CA VAL A 272 4.79 14.39 30.82
C VAL A 272 3.76 13.27 30.84
N VAL A 273 2.70 13.40 30.07
CA VAL A 273 1.68 12.35 29.88
C VAL A 273 2.01 11.55 28.60
N PRO A 274 2.51 10.32 28.74
CA PRO A 274 2.66 9.41 27.61
C PRO A 274 1.31 8.97 27.06
N MET A 275 1.15 9.07 25.73
CA MET A 275 0.01 8.56 24.99
C MET A 275 0.47 7.46 24.06
N LYS A 276 -0.07 6.26 24.20
CA LYS A 276 0.21 5.11 23.36
C LYS A 276 -0.99 4.78 22.49
N VAL A 277 -0.71 4.56 21.21
CA VAL A 277 -1.66 4.01 20.23
C VAL A 277 -1.09 2.70 19.71
N TRP A 278 -1.92 1.67 19.61
CA TRP A 278 -1.49 0.39 19.05
C TRP A 278 -2.64 -0.34 18.36
N ALA A 279 -2.29 -1.14 17.37
CA ALA A 279 -3.19 -2.03 16.64
C ALA A 279 -2.48 -3.34 16.31
N ARG A 280 -3.22 -4.37 15.89
CA ARG A 280 -2.65 -5.65 15.48
C ARG A 280 -3.17 -6.05 14.12
N PHE A 281 -2.25 -6.11 13.16
CA PHE A 281 -2.52 -6.48 11.78
C PHE A 281 -1.71 -7.70 11.36
N GLY A 282 -2.26 -8.53 10.50
CA GLY A 282 -1.57 -9.59 9.80
C GLY A 282 -1.59 -9.34 8.29
N CYS A 283 -0.63 -9.87 7.57
CA CYS A 283 -0.56 -9.73 6.13
C CYS A 283 -0.25 -11.08 5.47
N ALA A 284 -1.00 -11.40 4.41
CA ALA A 284 -0.69 -12.52 3.54
C ALA A 284 -1.01 -12.19 2.09
N ILE A 285 -0.15 -12.64 1.18
CA ILE A 285 -0.36 -12.55 -0.27
C ILE A 285 -0.73 -13.94 -0.76
N VAL A 286 -1.90 -14.04 -1.37
CA VAL A 286 -2.42 -15.28 -1.92
C VAL A 286 -2.09 -15.37 -3.40
N SER A 287 -1.56 -16.50 -3.84
CA SER A 287 -1.29 -16.80 -5.24
C SER A 287 -2.28 -17.85 -5.75
N PRO A 288 -3.48 -17.45 -6.20
CA PRO A 288 -4.51 -18.39 -6.60
C PRO A 288 -4.14 -19.12 -7.88
N PRO A 289 -4.48 -20.41 -8.03
CA PRO A 289 -4.37 -21.08 -9.30
C PRO A 289 -5.39 -20.51 -10.30
N THR A 290 -4.96 -20.27 -11.54
CA THR A 290 -5.79 -19.81 -12.64
C THR A 290 -5.75 -20.80 -13.80
N VAL A 291 -6.63 -20.63 -14.78
CA VAL A 291 -6.62 -21.44 -16.01
C VAL A 291 -5.28 -21.29 -16.74
N ARG A 292 -4.69 -20.11 -16.74
CA ARG A 292 -3.41 -19.83 -17.40
C ARG A 292 -2.19 -20.26 -16.58
N ARG A 293 -2.33 -20.22 -15.22
CA ARG A 293 -1.29 -20.64 -14.28
C ARG A 293 -1.85 -21.58 -13.21
N PRO A 294 -1.97 -22.87 -13.53
CA PRO A 294 -2.56 -23.85 -12.61
C PRO A 294 -1.77 -24.04 -11.30
N ALA A 295 -0.47 -23.74 -11.31
CA ALA A 295 0.42 -23.88 -10.13
C ALA A 295 0.44 -22.63 -9.22
N GLY A 296 -0.32 -21.58 -9.56
CA GLY A 296 -0.37 -20.32 -8.83
C GLY A 296 0.01 -19.13 -9.70
N SER A 297 -0.80 -18.08 -9.63
CA SER A 297 -0.62 -16.82 -10.35
C SER A 297 0.13 -15.81 -9.50
N ARG A 298 0.65 -14.76 -10.15
CA ARG A 298 1.27 -13.62 -9.48
C ARG A 298 0.31 -12.43 -9.56
N PRO A 299 -0.38 -12.09 -8.46
CA PRO A 299 -1.48 -11.12 -8.49
C PRO A 299 -1.04 -9.67 -8.63
N PHE A 300 0.25 -9.36 -8.55
CA PHE A 300 0.77 -8.01 -8.56
C PHE A 300 1.86 -7.82 -9.60
N ALA A 301 1.94 -6.60 -10.14
CA ALA A 301 3.05 -6.11 -10.94
C ALA A 301 3.46 -4.72 -10.45
N ARG A 302 4.75 -4.39 -10.62
CA ARG A 302 5.33 -3.14 -10.15
C ARG A 302 6.13 -2.43 -11.23
N VAL A 303 6.13 -1.11 -11.17
CA VAL A 303 6.89 -0.24 -12.07
C VAL A 303 7.74 0.72 -11.24
N LYS A 304 8.99 0.90 -11.64
CA LYS A 304 9.85 2.00 -11.21
C LYS A 304 9.97 2.99 -12.37
N LEU A 305 9.47 4.20 -12.18
CA LEU A 305 9.43 5.21 -13.24
C LEU A 305 10.75 6.01 -13.41
N GLY A 306 11.81 5.57 -12.74
CA GLY A 306 13.13 6.22 -12.74
C GLY A 306 13.24 7.36 -11.73
N ASP A 307 14.46 7.61 -11.25
CA ASP A 307 14.73 8.67 -10.30
C ASP A 307 14.54 10.04 -10.98
N VAL A 308 13.69 10.86 -10.39
CA VAL A 308 13.62 12.29 -10.74
C VAL A 308 14.84 12.92 -10.10
N THR A 309 15.93 13.05 -10.85
CA THR A 309 17.05 13.88 -10.40
C THR A 309 16.51 15.32 -10.25
N SER A 310 16.87 15.97 -9.15
CA SER A 310 16.43 17.32 -8.74
C SER A 310 16.77 18.46 -9.72
N THR A 311 17.29 18.13 -10.89
CA THR A 311 17.65 19.04 -11.95
C THR A 311 16.52 19.15 -12.97
N GLY A 312 15.39 19.77 -12.60
CA GLY A 312 14.45 20.38 -13.54
C GLY A 312 13.79 19.52 -14.64
N ALA A 313 14.16 18.27 -14.81
CA ALA A 313 13.62 17.38 -15.84
C ALA A 313 12.38 16.63 -15.37
N LEU A 314 11.36 17.37 -14.92
CA LEU A 314 10.00 16.86 -14.69
C LEU A 314 9.23 16.67 -16.00
N LEU A 315 9.85 17.00 -17.12
CA LEU A 315 9.30 16.78 -18.45
C LEU A 315 9.89 15.48 -18.97
N GLY A 316 9.10 14.40 -18.84
CA GLY A 316 9.38 13.14 -19.51
C GLY A 316 9.74 13.39 -20.98
N ASN A 317 10.53 12.52 -21.55
CA ASN A 317 10.91 12.52 -22.96
C ASN A 317 9.71 12.86 -23.83
N HIS A 318 9.60 14.14 -24.17
CA HIS A 318 8.76 14.54 -25.27
C HIS A 318 9.41 14.05 -26.56
N PRO A 319 8.68 13.43 -27.50
CA PRO A 319 9.23 13.04 -28.80
C PRO A 319 9.74 14.25 -29.62
N HIS A 320 9.46 15.46 -29.19
CA HIS A 320 10.15 16.66 -29.63
C HIS A 320 11.35 16.86 -28.70
N GLY A 321 12.54 16.55 -29.21
CA GLY A 321 13.81 16.68 -28.51
C GLY A 321 13.97 18.04 -27.79
N PRO A 322 14.98 18.18 -26.91
CA PRO A 322 15.16 19.38 -26.13
C PRO A 322 15.16 20.60 -27.07
N VAL A 323 14.29 21.56 -26.80
CA VAL A 323 14.39 22.86 -27.42
C VAL A 323 15.71 23.44 -26.94
N THR A 324 16.78 23.24 -27.73
CA THR A 324 18.02 23.95 -27.55
C THR A 324 17.68 25.41 -27.74
N ALA A 325 17.74 26.20 -26.66
CA ALA A 325 17.73 27.64 -26.76
C ALA A 325 18.90 28.01 -27.67
N GLU A 326 18.63 28.38 -28.92
CA GLU A 326 19.61 28.99 -29.80
C GLU A 326 20.19 30.22 -29.08
N ALA A 327 21.47 30.10 -28.76
CA ALA A 327 22.23 31.23 -28.25
C ALA A 327 22.14 32.35 -29.30
N GLY A 328 21.47 33.45 -28.92
CA GLY A 328 21.31 34.60 -29.76
C GLY A 328 22.64 35.08 -30.32
N GLU A 329 22.80 34.95 -31.61
CA GLU A 329 23.90 35.58 -32.33
C GLU A 329 23.89 37.07 -32.10
N SER A 330 24.91 37.53 -31.43
CA SER A 330 25.32 38.94 -31.33
C SER A 330 25.52 39.48 -32.74
N ARG A 331 24.56 40.25 -33.24
CA ARG A 331 24.77 41.14 -34.38
C ARG A 331 25.77 42.22 -33.98
N LYS A 332 27.04 42.01 -34.32
CA LYS A 332 28.05 43.07 -34.41
C LYS A 332 27.61 44.03 -35.48
N ALA A 333 27.40 45.28 -35.10
CA ALA A 333 27.30 46.42 -35.97
C ALA A 333 28.62 46.55 -36.73
N ALA A 334 28.55 46.56 -38.05
CA ALA A 334 29.58 47.11 -38.91
C ALA A 334 28.94 48.33 -39.59
N LYS A 335 29.46 49.48 -39.16
CA LYS A 335 29.63 50.74 -39.87
C LYS A 335 28.61 51.15 -40.90
#